data_a64b770d2f2dc94e0ead82d8368967ac
#
_entry.id   a64b770d2f2dc94e0ead82d8368967ac
#
_cell.length_a   1.000
_cell.length_b   1.000
_cell.length_c   1.000
_cell.angle_alpha   90.00
_cell.angle_beta   90.00
_cell.angle_gamma   90.00
#
_symmetry.space_group_name_H-M   'P 1'
#
loop_
_entity.id
_entity.type
_entity.pdbx_description
1 polymer ?
#
loop_
_entity_poly.entity_id
_entity_poly.type
_entity_poly.pdbx_seq_one_letter_code
_entity_poly.pdbx_strand_id
1 'polypeptide(L)'
;MRLPLLLASLLIAGSSLLALADDSATRIGAAADGDWRSDAPGVRRKLTAQDMPAPGATRSAANPSWVVARPEGAWPKAPAGFAVSLFASGLDQPRVVRVAPNGDAFVAESAAGRVTVFTAADGAAKAADKSVFADGLRRPFGIAFSPPGADPHYIYVAETDRVVRFPYRAGDKRAAGPAEVVVAALPAGAGHWTRDLAFSAGGRTLFVSVGSASNAADAMPGAPPEGVAAFAAKHALGAAWGAEENRADVLAFDPDGGGMKVFATGLRNCSGLAIQPQTAALWCVVNERDSLGDDLPPDYATSVKPGAFYGWPWFYIGGHEDPRLAGRRADLAASVTVPDVLIQAHSAPLGVTFYDGAQFPADYRGDAFVALHGSWNRAKRTGYKVVRLIFKNGAPTGEYEDFLTGFVADDASVWGRPVDVAVAHDGALLVTDDAGGAVWRVAYTGR
;
A
#
# COMPACT_ATOMS: atom_id res chain seq x y z
N MET A 1 -38.99 -62.38 51.30
CA MET A 1 -39.08 -60.97 50.99
C MET A 1 -37.73 -60.49 50.50
N ARG A 2 -37.61 -60.26 49.17
CA ARG A 2 -36.38 -59.76 48.54
C ARG A 2 -36.70 -58.34 48.04
N LEU A 3 -35.96 -57.33 48.53
CA LEU A 3 -35.98 -55.95 48.01
C LEU A 3 -35.08 -55.86 46.77
N PRO A 4 -35.47 -55.13 45.72
CA PRO A 4 -34.56 -54.82 44.59
C PRO A 4 -33.79 -53.53 44.89
N LEU A 5 -32.45 -53.58 44.63
CA LEU A 5 -31.59 -52.42 44.56
C LEU A 5 -31.87 -51.64 43.25
N LEU A 6 -32.19 -50.36 43.36
CA LEU A 6 -32.20 -49.43 42.27
C LEU A 6 -30.79 -48.84 42.09
N LEU A 7 -30.16 -49.17 40.96
CA LEU A 7 -28.94 -48.46 40.51
C LEU A 7 -29.35 -47.13 39.82
N ALA A 8 -28.98 -46.03 40.40
CA ALA A 8 -29.08 -44.71 39.77
C ALA A 8 -27.81 -44.48 38.94
N SER A 9 -27.92 -44.45 37.62
CA SER A 9 -26.85 -44.07 36.71
C SER A 9 -26.76 -42.54 36.61
N LEU A 10 -25.67 -41.97 37.13
CA LEU A 10 -25.33 -40.54 37.02
C LEU A 10 -24.73 -40.32 35.65
N LEU A 11 -25.43 -39.72 34.71
CA LEU A 11 -24.88 -39.19 33.44
C LEU A 11 -24.14 -37.89 33.75
N ILE A 12 -22.83 -37.92 33.75
CA ILE A 12 -22.00 -36.73 33.75
C ILE A 12 -21.94 -36.23 32.31
N ALA A 13 -22.73 -35.20 31.99
CA ALA A 13 -22.61 -34.44 30.77
C ALA A 13 -21.31 -33.59 30.85
N GLY A 14 -20.25 -34.10 30.25
CA GLY A 14 -19.01 -33.34 30.06
C GLY A 14 -19.26 -32.24 29.04
N SER A 15 -19.46 -31.00 29.52
CA SER A 15 -19.42 -29.79 28.71
C SER A 15 -17.97 -29.55 28.31
N SER A 16 -17.61 -29.95 27.07
CA SER A 16 -16.36 -29.52 26.45
C SER A 16 -16.48 -28.02 26.20
N LEU A 17 -15.96 -27.20 27.11
CA LEU A 17 -15.61 -25.83 26.80
C LEU A 17 -14.49 -25.91 25.74
N LEU A 18 -14.84 -25.73 24.47
CA LEU A 18 -13.89 -25.26 23.48
C LEU A 18 -13.37 -23.91 24.00
N ALA A 19 -12.18 -23.91 24.56
CA ALA A 19 -11.44 -22.67 24.79
C ALA A 19 -11.26 -22.05 23.39
N LEU A 20 -12.03 -21.01 23.11
CA LEU A 20 -11.70 -20.07 22.04
C LEU A 20 -10.33 -19.53 22.45
N ALA A 21 -9.27 -19.94 21.75
CA ALA A 21 -7.97 -19.33 21.90
C ALA A 21 -8.18 -17.83 21.73
N ASP A 22 -7.69 -17.06 22.68
CA ASP A 22 -7.70 -15.60 22.61
C ASP A 22 -6.74 -15.21 21.47
N ASP A 23 -7.29 -15.09 20.26
CA ASP A 23 -6.57 -14.75 19.02
C ASP A 23 -6.16 -13.26 19.00
N SER A 24 -6.34 -12.57 20.12
CA SER A 24 -6.07 -11.13 20.30
C SER A 24 -4.59 -10.83 20.60
N ALA A 25 -3.74 -11.83 20.82
CA ALA A 25 -2.32 -11.62 21.11
C ALA A 25 -1.57 -11.17 19.84
N THR A 26 -0.94 -9.99 19.88
CA THR A 26 -0.08 -9.52 18.79
C THR A 26 1.10 -10.48 18.59
N ARG A 27 1.29 -10.98 17.38
CA ARG A 27 2.46 -11.79 16.99
C ARG A 27 3.66 -10.87 16.84
N ILE A 28 4.76 -11.16 17.54
CA ILE A 28 5.95 -10.30 17.62
C ILE A 28 7.17 -11.05 17.11
N GLY A 29 8.09 -10.35 16.46
CA GLY A 29 9.33 -10.91 15.95
C GLY A 29 9.10 -12.04 14.96
N ALA A 30 9.84 -13.13 15.05
CA ALA A 30 9.70 -14.29 14.17
C ALA A 30 8.28 -14.91 14.15
N ALA A 31 7.47 -14.72 15.19
CA ALA A 31 6.08 -15.14 15.20
C ALA A 31 5.18 -14.27 14.31
N ALA A 32 5.62 -13.07 13.94
CA ALA A 32 4.95 -12.20 12.99
C ALA A 32 5.14 -12.66 11.55
N ASP A 33 6.21 -13.41 11.27
CA ASP A 33 6.44 -14.02 9.97
C ASP A 33 5.57 -15.27 9.82
N GLY A 34 4.78 -15.29 8.76
CA GLY A 34 3.86 -16.37 8.48
C GLY A 34 3.59 -16.48 6.98
N ASP A 35 2.64 -17.32 6.62
CA ASP A 35 2.13 -17.39 5.26
C ASP A 35 0.62 -17.14 5.22
N TRP A 36 0.07 -17.09 4.01
CA TRP A 36 -1.35 -16.82 3.78
C TRP A 36 -2.32 -17.71 4.56
N ARG A 37 -1.88 -18.94 4.99
CA ARG A 37 -2.72 -19.86 5.77
C ARG A 37 -2.96 -19.38 7.20
N SER A 38 -2.05 -18.53 7.68
CA SER A 38 -2.14 -17.92 9.00
C SER A 38 -2.83 -16.56 9.00
N ASP A 39 -3.27 -16.09 7.81
CA ASP A 39 -3.96 -14.82 7.65
C ASP A 39 -5.44 -14.97 7.96
N ALA A 40 -5.93 -14.15 8.86
CA ALA A 40 -7.36 -14.03 9.17
C ALA A 40 -7.65 -12.60 9.68
N PRO A 41 -8.86 -12.07 9.42
CA PRO A 41 -9.25 -10.78 9.98
C PRO A 41 -9.07 -10.75 11.50
N GLY A 42 -8.41 -9.70 12.02
CA GLY A 42 -8.11 -9.53 13.44
C GLY A 42 -6.72 -10.02 13.86
N VAL A 43 -5.99 -10.78 13.04
CA VAL A 43 -4.63 -11.21 13.37
C VAL A 43 -3.69 -10.01 13.36
N ARG A 44 -3.05 -9.75 14.51
CA ARG A 44 -2.13 -8.64 14.73
C ARG A 44 -0.68 -9.08 14.65
N ARG A 45 0.15 -8.18 14.09
CA ARG A 45 1.60 -8.40 13.96
C ARG A 45 2.36 -7.13 14.31
N LYS A 46 3.59 -7.33 14.83
CA LYS A 46 4.55 -6.26 15.07
C LYS A 46 5.96 -6.77 14.79
N LEU A 47 6.64 -6.10 13.87
CA LEU A 47 8.03 -6.31 13.54
C LEU A 47 8.84 -5.09 13.98
N THR A 48 10.06 -5.31 14.43
CA THR A 48 11.02 -4.25 14.76
C THR A 48 12.35 -4.46 14.05
N ALA A 49 13.18 -3.43 13.98
CA ALA A 49 14.50 -3.53 13.35
C ALA A 49 15.41 -4.58 14.01
N GLN A 50 15.15 -4.94 15.25
CA GLN A 50 15.90 -5.96 16.00
C GLN A 50 15.47 -7.39 15.65
N ASP A 51 14.30 -7.57 15.07
CA ASP A 51 13.76 -8.90 14.76
C ASP A 51 14.27 -9.45 13.42
N MET A 52 14.96 -8.64 12.62
CA MET A 52 15.40 -9.02 11.29
C MET A 52 16.45 -10.13 11.30
N PRO A 53 16.27 -11.18 10.46
CA PRO A 53 17.32 -12.20 10.28
C PRO A 53 18.54 -11.62 9.56
N ALA A 54 19.66 -12.35 9.60
CA ALA A 54 20.83 -12.01 8.80
C ALA A 54 20.52 -12.15 7.27
N PRO A 55 21.16 -11.35 6.41
CA PRO A 55 21.06 -11.53 4.97
C PRO A 55 21.42 -12.96 4.55
N GLY A 56 20.54 -13.58 3.75
CA GLY A 56 20.73 -14.95 3.29
C GLY A 56 20.48 -16.04 4.35
N ALA A 57 19.87 -15.71 5.50
CA ALA A 57 19.46 -16.71 6.50
C ALA A 57 18.52 -17.78 5.93
N THR A 58 17.72 -17.40 4.95
CA THR A 58 16.97 -18.32 4.09
C THR A 58 17.36 -18.10 2.63
N ARG A 59 17.19 -19.14 1.81
CA ARG A 59 17.40 -19.02 0.36
C ARG A 59 16.28 -18.17 -0.22
N SER A 60 16.64 -17.12 -0.98
CA SER A 60 15.66 -16.33 -1.73
C SER A 60 14.95 -17.21 -2.74
N ALA A 61 13.61 -17.16 -2.75
CA ALA A 61 12.77 -17.90 -3.64
C ALA A 61 12.24 -17.01 -4.78
N ALA A 62 11.94 -17.61 -5.92
CA ALA A 62 11.12 -17.03 -6.98
C ALA A 62 9.83 -17.84 -7.06
N ASN A 63 8.73 -17.28 -6.56
CA ASN A 63 7.43 -17.92 -6.48
C ASN A 63 6.32 -16.96 -6.95
N PRO A 64 6.33 -16.53 -8.24
CA PRO A 64 5.28 -15.67 -8.78
C PRO A 64 3.93 -16.38 -8.71
N SER A 65 2.86 -15.62 -8.46
CA SER A 65 1.52 -16.17 -8.41
C SER A 65 0.90 -16.30 -9.80
N TRP A 66 0.22 -17.43 -10.06
CA TRP A 66 -0.68 -17.54 -11.20
C TRP A 66 -2.04 -16.92 -10.82
N VAL A 67 -2.57 -16.06 -11.69
CA VAL A 67 -3.93 -15.53 -11.50
C VAL A 67 -4.91 -16.54 -12.07
N VAL A 68 -5.87 -16.95 -11.23
CA VAL A 68 -6.96 -17.87 -11.61
C VAL A 68 -8.31 -17.16 -11.46
N ALA A 69 -9.33 -17.67 -12.13
CA ALA A 69 -10.69 -17.19 -11.92
C ALA A 69 -11.08 -17.35 -10.43
N ARG A 70 -11.87 -16.40 -9.92
CA ARG A 70 -12.39 -16.49 -8.56
C ARG A 70 -13.15 -17.83 -8.38
N PRO A 71 -12.76 -18.68 -7.43
CA PRO A 71 -13.49 -19.94 -7.17
C PRO A 71 -14.95 -19.69 -6.85
N GLU A 72 -15.82 -20.61 -7.23
CA GLU A 72 -17.24 -20.53 -6.92
C GLU A 72 -17.47 -20.39 -5.41
N GLY A 73 -18.30 -19.43 -5.00
CA GLY A 73 -18.56 -19.16 -3.59
C GLY A 73 -17.44 -18.46 -2.83
N ALA A 74 -16.26 -18.22 -3.42
CA ALA A 74 -15.17 -17.51 -2.75
C ALA A 74 -15.48 -16.02 -2.62
N TRP A 75 -15.30 -15.48 -1.43
CA TRP A 75 -15.40 -14.06 -1.10
C TRP A 75 -14.23 -13.63 -0.23
N PRO A 76 -13.79 -12.37 -0.34
CA PRO A 76 -12.85 -11.84 0.64
C PRO A 76 -13.50 -11.84 2.03
N LYS A 77 -12.68 -12.08 3.06
CA LYS A 77 -13.10 -12.18 4.45
C LYS A 77 -12.72 -10.91 5.19
N ALA A 78 -13.68 -10.31 5.88
CA ALA A 78 -13.51 -9.14 6.74
C ALA A 78 -13.85 -9.49 8.20
N PRO A 79 -13.51 -8.63 9.19
CA PRO A 79 -13.87 -8.86 10.60
C PRO A 79 -15.38 -9.00 10.81
N ALA A 80 -15.78 -9.57 11.95
CA ALA A 80 -17.19 -9.64 12.34
C ALA A 80 -17.84 -8.25 12.32
N GLY A 81 -19.07 -8.15 11.87
CA GLY A 81 -19.80 -6.90 11.71
C GLY A 81 -19.53 -6.18 10.38
N PHE A 82 -18.61 -6.67 9.54
CA PHE A 82 -18.36 -6.12 8.21
C PHE A 82 -18.97 -7.00 7.12
N ALA A 83 -19.49 -6.36 6.09
CA ALA A 83 -19.99 -7.01 4.88
C ALA A 83 -19.11 -6.63 3.68
N VAL A 84 -18.77 -7.62 2.85
CA VAL A 84 -18.02 -7.43 1.61
C VAL A 84 -18.96 -7.58 0.42
N SER A 85 -18.88 -6.65 -0.53
CA SER A 85 -19.64 -6.70 -1.79
C SER A 85 -18.73 -6.40 -2.98
N LEU A 86 -19.10 -6.93 -4.15
CA LEU A 86 -18.46 -6.60 -5.42
C LEU A 86 -19.06 -5.28 -5.94
N PHE A 87 -18.35 -4.17 -5.72
CA PHE A 87 -18.81 -2.82 -6.10
C PHE A 87 -18.80 -2.62 -7.60
N ALA A 88 -17.70 -3.03 -8.27
CA ALA A 88 -17.57 -2.97 -9.73
C ALA A 88 -16.67 -4.11 -10.22
N SER A 89 -16.82 -4.49 -11.49
CA SER A 89 -16.02 -5.53 -12.15
C SER A 89 -15.80 -5.20 -13.62
N GLY A 90 -14.98 -6.03 -14.31
CA GLY A 90 -14.68 -5.82 -15.73
C GLY A 90 -13.77 -4.60 -15.97
N LEU A 91 -12.85 -4.36 -15.05
CA LEU A 91 -11.80 -3.37 -15.19
C LEU A 91 -10.51 -4.03 -15.71
N ASP A 92 -9.70 -3.25 -16.42
CA ASP A 92 -8.44 -3.71 -16.98
C ASP A 92 -7.26 -3.15 -16.17
N GLN A 93 -6.73 -3.97 -15.27
CA GLN A 93 -5.65 -3.63 -14.34
C GLN A 93 -5.99 -2.37 -13.52
N PRO A 94 -7.08 -2.38 -12.71
CA PRO A 94 -7.40 -1.26 -11.83
C PRO A 94 -6.30 -1.07 -10.80
N ARG A 95 -5.85 0.18 -10.65
CA ARG A 95 -4.76 0.54 -9.73
C ARG A 95 -5.30 1.49 -8.67
N VAL A 96 -4.90 2.75 -8.68
CA VAL A 96 -5.33 3.74 -7.69
C VAL A 96 -6.82 4.02 -7.79
N VAL A 97 -7.49 4.10 -6.65
CA VAL A 97 -8.86 4.60 -6.49
C VAL A 97 -8.86 5.85 -5.62
N ARG A 98 -9.56 6.89 -6.07
CA ARG A 98 -9.79 8.10 -5.28
C ARG A 98 -11.26 8.47 -5.32
N VAL A 99 -11.80 8.89 -4.19
CA VAL A 99 -13.20 9.29 -4.07
C VAL A 99 -13.28 10.81 -4.05
N ALA A 100 -14.07 11.35 -4.97
CA ALA A 100 -14.35 12.78 -5.02
C ALA A 100 -15.28 13.20 -3.87
N PRO A 101 -15.35 14.50 -3.52
CA PRO A 101 -16.19 14.99 -2.42
C PRO A 101 -17.69 14.70 -2.60
N ASN A 102 -18.16 14.54 -3.85
CA ASN A 102 -19.54 14.18 -4.16
C ASN A 102 -19.81 12.66 -4.14
N GLY A 103 -18.83 11.84 -3.75
CA GLY A 103 -18.93 10.38 -3.65
C GLY A 103 -18.56 9.60 -4.93
N ASP A 104 -18.28 10.26 -6.04
CA ASP A 104 -17.84 9.58 -7.27
C ASP A 104 -16.45 8.94 -7.08
N ALA A 105 -16.32 7.67 -7.43
CA ALA A 105 -15.06 6.94 -7.31
C ALA A 105 -14.33 6.90 -8.66
N PHE A 106 -13.11 7.44 -8.71
CA PHE A 106 -12.24 7.46 -9.87
C PHE A 106 -11.19 6.37 -9.76
N VAL A 107 -11.07 5.52 -10.78
CA VAL A 107 -10.15 4.38 -10.81
C VAL A 107 -9.23 4.49 -12.03
N ALA A 108 -7.92 4.44 -11.79
CA ALA A 108 -6.94 4.32 -12.85
C ALA A 108 -6.89 2.87 -13.35
N GLU A 109 -7.22 2.65 -14.62
CA GLU A 109 -7.07 1.37 -15.32
C GLU A 109 -5.79 1.44 -16.16
N SER A 110 -4.67 0.97 -15.60
CA SER A 110 -3.34 1.19 -16.18
C SER A 110 -3.14 0.48 -17.51
N ALA A 111 -3.63 -0.76 -17.68
CA ALA A 111 -3.49 -1.49 -18.93
C ALA A 111 -4.39 -0.93 -20.03
N ALA A 112 -5.59 -0.47 -19.66
CA ALA A 112 -6.52 0.18 -20.59
C ALA A 112 -6.12 1.62 -20.94
N GLY A 113 -5.17 2.24 -20.21
CA GLY A 113 -4.75 3.62 -20.44
C GLY A 113 -5.85 4.65 -20.21
N ARG A 114 -6.67 4.45 -19.16
CA ARG A 114 -7.83 5.32 -18.89
C ARG A 114 -8.06 5.53 -17.40
N VAL A 115 -8.86 6.55 -17.08
CA VAL A 115 -9.47 6.75 -15.76
C VAL A 115 -10.97 6.52 -15.91
N THR A 116 -11.52 5.62 -15.12
CA THR A 116 -12.95 5.30 -15.09
C THR A 116 -13.57 5.89 -13.82
N VAL A 117 -14.75 6.48 -13.95
CA VAL A 117 -15.55 7.01 -12.84
C VAL A 117 -16.78 6.15 -12.59
N PHE A 118 -17.02 5.84 -11.33
CA PHE A 118 -18.18 5.11 -10.84
C PHE A 118 -19.01 6.02 -9.94
N THR A 119 -20.35 5.92 -10.07
CA THR A 119 -21.28 6.58 -9.16
C THR A 119 -22.07 5.57 -8.38
N ALA A 120 -22.34 5.88 -7.13
CA ALA A 120 -23.19 5.09 -6.25
C ALA A 120 -23.87 6.00 -5.22
N ALA A 121 -25.09 5.67 -4.83
CA ALA A 121 -25.69 6.27 -3.66
C ALA A 121 -25.00 5.75 -2.39
N ASP A 122 -25.04 6.52 -1.32
CA ASP A 122 -24.57 6.09 -0.02
C ASP A 122 -25.29 4.79 0.42
N GLY A 123 -24.52 3.84 0.95
CA GLY A 123 -25.01 2.52 1.31
C GLY A 123 -25.16 1.52 0.16
N ALA A 124 -25.02 1.94 -1.09
CA ALA A 124 -25.17 1.04 -2.24
C ALA A 124 -24.04 0.00 -2.27
N ALA A 125 -24.41 -1.27 -2.38
CA ALA A 125 -23.46 -2.38 -2.46
C ALA A 125 -22.69 -2.43 -3.79
N LYS A 126 -23.23 -1.80 -4.85
CA LYS A 126 -22.69 -1.78 -6.22
C LYS A 126 -22.77 -0.38 -6.80
N ALA A 127 -21.85 -0.09 -7.71
CA ALA A 127 -21.94 1.11 -8.54
C ALA A 127 -23.22 1.09 -9.38
N ALA A 128 -23.88 2.25 -9.46
CA ALA A 128 -25.08 2.44 -10.26
C ALA A 128 -24.74 2.77 -11.72
N ASP A 129 -23.61 3.46 -11.95
CA ASP A 129 -23.15 3.87 -13.28
C ASP A 129 -21.63 3.76 -13.39
N LYS A 130 -21.14 3.58 -14.63
CA LYS A 130 -19.73 3.50 -15.00
C LYS A 130 -19.52 4.34 -16.27
N SER A 131 -18.58 5.27 -16.23
CA SER A 131 -18.19 6.10 -17.37
C SER A 131 -16.68 6.20 -17.51
N VAL A 132 -16.16 6.37 -18.73
CA VAL A 132 -14.76 6.71 -18.95
C VAL A 132 -14.59 8.21 -18.77
N PHE A 133 -13.85 8.63 -17.74
CA PHE A 133 -13.57 10.04 -17.49
C PHE A 133 -12.53 10.58 -18.47
N ALA A 134 -11.40 9.87 -18.63
CA ALA A 134 -10.35 10.22 -19.58
C ALA A 134 -9.71 8.95 -20.13
N ASP A 135 -9.27 8.96 -21.39
CA ASP A 135 -8.59 7.86 -22.08
C ASP A 135 -7.32 8.34 -22.80
N GLY A 136 -6.63 7.43 -23.50
CA GLY A 136 -5.39 7.74 -24.18
C GLY A 136 -4.21 8.06 -23.26
N LEU A 137 -4.27 7.65 -22.00
CA LEU A 137 -3.25 7.86 -21.00
C LEU A 137 -2.15 6.78 -21.08
N ARG A 138 -0.93 7.14 -20.71
CA ARG A 138 0.24 6.23 -20.74
C ARG A 138 0.44 5.53 -19.39
N ARG A 139 -0.19 4.38 -19.19
CA ARG A 139 -0.16 3.60 -17.93
C ARG A 139 -0.48 4.48 -16.71
N PRO A 140 -1.69 5.09 -16.63
CA PRO A 140 -2.05 5.94 -15.50
C PRO A 140 -1.99 5.15 -14.19
N PHE A 141 -1.50 5.78 -13.12
CA PHE A 141 -1.46 5.18 -11.80
C PHE A 141 -2.05 6.10 -10.74
N GLY A 142 -1.33 7.13 -10.30
CA GLY A 142 -1.75 8.06 -9.27
C GLY A 142 -2.85 9.01 -9.75
N ILE A 143 -3.79 9.29 -8.87
CA ILE A 143 -4.86 10.28 -9.08
C ILE A 143 -4.88 11.20 -7.85
N ALA A 144 -5.02 12.51 -8.08
CA ALA A 144 -5.21 13.47 -7.00
C ALA A 144 -6.16 14.59 -7.42
N PHE A 145 -6.99 15.05 -6.49
CA PHE A 145 -7.86 16.21 -6.68
C PHE A 145 -7.16 17.50 -6.25
N SER A 146 -7.34 18.58 -6.97
CA SER A 146 -6.74 19.89 -6.66
C SER A 146 -7.73 21.05 -6.86
N PRO A 147 -7.82 22.02 -5.88
CA PRO A 147 -7.23 21.91 -4.54
C PRO A 147 -7.81 20.72 -3.77
N PRO A 148 -7.10 20.19 -2.76
CA PRO A 148 -7.69 19.21 -1.86
C PRO A 148 -8.82 19.82 -1.04
N GLY A 149 -9.86 19.03 -0.73
CA GLY A 149 -11.03 19.47 0.02
C GLY A 149 -12.32 19.39 -0.79
N ALA A 150 -13.33 20.18 -0.40
CA ALA A 150 -14.71 20.00 -0.87
C ALA A 150 -14.97 20.46 -2.32
N ASP A 151 -14.14 21.34 -2.87
CA ASP A 151 -14.36 21.95 -4.20
C ASP A 151 -13.10 21.86 -5.09
N PRO A 152 -12.71 20.68 -5.55
CA PRO A 152 -11.59 20.51 -6.46
C PRO A 152 -11.96 21.02 -7.88
N HIS A 153 -11.00 21.70 -8.52
CA HIS A 153 -11.14 22.23 -9.87
C HIS A 153 -10.39 21.41 -10.92
N TYR A 154 -9.52 20.51 -10.48
CA TYR A 154 -8.71 19.65 -11.35
C TYR A 154 -8.60 18.23 -10.79
N ILE A 155 -8.50 17.29 -11.71
CA ILE A 155 -8.02 15.92 -11.44
C ILE A 155 -6.63 15.80 -12.06
N TYR A 156 -5.63 15.49 -11.23
CA TYR A 156 -4.27 15.17 -11.66
C TYR A 156 -4.13 13.66 -11.82
N VAL A 157 -3.45 13.26 -12.88
CA VAL A 157 -3.17 11.86 -13.18
C VAL A 157 -1.67 11.69 -13.44
N ALA A 158 -1.02 10.81 -12.68
CA ALA A 158 0.36 10.45 -12.94
C ALA A 158 0.42 9.32 -13.97
N GLU A 159 1.18 9.53 -15.00
CA GLU A 159 1.67 8.53 -15.93
C GLU A 159 3.09 8.12 -15.54
N THR A 160 3.66 7.11 -16.16
CA THR A 160 5.01 6.65 -15.77
C THR A 160 6.08 7.74 -15.92
N ASP A 161 5.95 8.60 -16.92
CA ASP A 161 6.97 9.56 -17.34
C ASP A 161 6.57 11.04 -17.20
N ARG A 162 5.34 11.33 -16.76
CA ARG A 162 4.83 12.70 -16.62
C ARG A 162 3.62 12.77 -15.68
N VAL A 163 3.21 13.99 -15.33
CA VAL A 163 1.92 14.25 -14.67
C VAL A 163 1.09 15.13 -15.59
N VAL A 164 -0.18 14.76 -15.78
CA VAL A 164 -1.17 15.54 -16.49
C VAL A 164 -2.32 15.92 -15.58
N ARG A 165 -3.10 16.94 -15.93
CA ARG A 165 -4.34 17.30 -15.22
C ARG A 165 -5.47 17.56 -16.21
N PHE A 166 -6.69 17.45 -15.71
CA PHE A 166 -7.92 17.76 -16.42
C PHE A 166 -8.75 18.75 -15.60
N PRO A 167 -9.36 19.77 -16.21
CA PRO A 167 -10.40 20.56 -15.54
C PRO A 167 -11.52 19.63 -15.04
N TYR A 168 -11.98 19.90 -13.82
CA TYR A 168 -12.96 19.05 -13.14
C TYR A 168 -13.97 19.89 -12.36
N ARG A 169 -15.21 19.47 -12.40
CA ARG A 169 -16.29 19.94 -11.51
C ARG A 169 -16.98 18.72 -10.89
N ALA A 170 -17.43 18.85 -9.67
CA ALA A 170 -18.15 17.77 -8.99
C ALA A 170 -19.31 17.26 -9.86
N GLY A 171 -19.32 15.95 -10.13
CA GLY A 171 -20.30 15.28 -10.97
C GLY A 171 -19.89 15.10 -12.44
N ASP A 172 -18.75 15.63 -12.88
CA ASP A 172 -18.25 15.39 -14.24
C ASP A 172 -17.92 13.90 -14.46
N LYS A 173 -18.57 13.29 -15.45
CA LYS A 173 -18.35 11.90 -15.85
C LYS A 173 -17.38 11.75 -17.01
N ARG A 174 -16.96 12.88 -17.61
CA ARG A 174 -15.96 12.98 -18.67
C ARG A 174 -15.15 14.24 -18.48
N ALA A 175 -13.86 14.16 -18.80
CA ALA A 175 -12.99 15.34 -18.79
C ALA A 175 -13.55 16.41 -19.75
N ALA A 176 -13.62 17.65 -19.27
CA ALA A 176 -14.18 18.78 -20.03
C ALA A 176 -13.28 19.26 -21.16
N GLY A 177 -12.02 18.81 -21.20
CA GLY A 177 -11.02 19.22 -22.18
C GLY A 177 -9.85 18.21 -22.28
N PRO A 178 -8.87 18.50 -23.13
CA PRO A 178 -7.69 17.67 -23.28
C PRO A 178 -6.82 17.68 -22.00
N ALA A 179 -5.93 16.67 -21.87
CA ALA A 179 -4.96 16.63 -20.82
C ALA A 179 -3.99 17.83 -20.91
N GLU A 180 -3.83 18.55 -19.81
CA GLU A 180 -2.81 19.57 -19.65
C GLU A 180 -1.58 18.94 -18.98
N VAL A 181 -0.40 19.09 -19.58
CA VAL A 181 0.86 18.58 -19.00
C VAL A 181 1.28 19.51 -17.86
N VAL A 182 1.42 18.96 -16.64
CA VAL A 182 1.84 19.67 -15.43
C VAL A 182 3.33 19.43 -15.18
N VAL A 183 3.73 18.16 -15.05
CA VAL A 183 5.14 17.79 -14.95
C VAL A 183 5.52 17.10 -16.26
N ALA A 184 6.38 17.72 -17.04
CA ALA A 184 6.68 17.30 -18.40
C ALA A 184 7.55 16.02 -18.46
N ALA A 185 8.41 15.81 -17.45
CA ALA A 185 9.29 14.66 -17.39
C ALA A 185 9.49 14.18 -15.95
N LEU A 186 9.29 12.89 -15.76
CA LEU A 186 9.67 12.14 -14.55
C LEU A 186 10.69 11.07 -14.96
N PRO A 187 11.62 10.68 -14.07
CA PRO A 187 12.51 9.56 -14.33
C PRO A 187 11.70 8.31 -14.71
N ALA A 188 11.90 7.80 -15.91
CA ALA A 188 11.20 6.66 -16.51
C ALA A 188 12.21 5.60 -17.00
N GLY A 189 11.75 4.57 -17.71
CA GLY A 189 12.56 3.49 -18.25
C GLY A 189 12.42 2.21 -17.43
N ALA A 190 13.52 1.56 -17.08
CA ALA A 190 13.49 0.29 -16.35
C ALA A 190 12.98 0.41 -14.91
N GLY A 191 12.67 -0.73 -14.30
CA GLY A 191 12.30 -0.84 -12.89
C GLY A 191 10.86 -0.43 -12.58
N HIS A 192 10.68 0.26 -11.48
CA HIS A 192 9.34 0.63 -10.98
C HIS A 192 8.73 1.72 -11.84
N TRP A 193 7.54 1.46 -12.33
CA TRP A 193 6.82 2.32 -13.28
C TRP A 193 5.69 3.14 -12.61
N THR A 194 5.29 2.76 -11.40
CA THR A 194 4.21 3.43 -10.67
C THR A 194 4.65 4.83 -10.20
N ARG A 195 3.69 5.76 -10.21
CA ARG A 195 3.85 7.13 -9.72
C ARG A 195 2.56 7.50 -8.99
N ASP A 196 2.58 7.56 -7.67
CA ASP A 196 1.41 8.06 -6.94
C ASP A 196 1.54 9.56 -6.67
N LEU A 197 0.41 10.19 -6.41
CA LEU A 197 0.26 11.62 -6.21
C LEU A 197 -0.42 11.93 -4.87
N ALA A 198 0.08 12.93 -4.18
CA ALA A 198 -0.64 13.55 -3.08
C ALA A 198 -0.39 15.06 -3.07
N PHE A 199 -1.42 15.84 -2.76
CA PHE A 199 -1.24 17.24 -2.43
C PHE A 199 -1.03 17.39 -0.92
N SER A 200 -0.13 18.31 -0.50
CA SER A 200 -0.10 18.75 0.88
C SER A 200 -1.48 19.23 1.33
N ALA A 201 -1.80 19.15 2.62
CA ALA A 201 -3.12 19.54 3.14
C ALA A 201 -3.55 20.96 2.73
N GLY A 202 -2.60 21.88 2.57
CA GLY A 202 -2.86 23.23 2.06
C GLY A 202 -2.86 23.36 0.54
N GLY A 203 -2.72 22.30 -0.22
CA GLY A 203 -2.75 22.29 -1.69
C GLY A 203 -1.55 22.96 -2.37
N ARG A 204 -0.53 23.39 -1.62
CA ARG A 204 0.60 24.18 -2.16
C ARG A 204 1.76 23.35 -2.70
N THR A 205 1.79 22.06 -2.40
CA THR A 205 2.83 21.14 -2.84
C THR A 205 2.19 19.90 -3.44
N LEU A 206 2.62 19.55 -4.64
CA LEU A 206 2.33 18.28 -5.27
C LEU A 206 3.48 17.32 -4.98
N PHE A 207 3.23 16.24 -4.25
CA PHE A 207 4.16 15.14 -4.05
C PHE A 207 3.98 14.08 -5.13
N VAL A 208 5.09 13.58 -5.66
CA VAL A 208 5.13 12.51 -6.66
C VAL A 208 6.12 11.45 -6.18
N SER A 209 5.66 10.22 -6.03
CA SER A 209 6.55 9.10 -5.71
C SER A 209 7.22 8.54 -6.97
N VAL A 210 8.51 8.23 -6.89
CA VAL A 210 9.30 7.67 -8.00
C VAL A 210 10.11 6.49 -7.49
N GLY A 211 9.71 5.27 -7.82
CA GLY A 211 10.43 4.08 -7.41
C GLY A 211 11.75 3.87 -8.17
N SER A 212 12.65 3.04 -7.63
CA SER A 212 13.98 2.75 -8.16
C SER A 212 13.96 2.17 -9.59
N ALA A 213 15.05 2.32 -10.31
CA ALA A 213 15.24 1.74 -11.65
C ALA A 213 15.58 0.25 -11.59
N SER A 214 16.07 -0.24 -10.44
CA SER A 214 16.51 -1.62 -10.27
C SER A 214 16.19 -2.14 -8.87
N ASN A 215 16.50 -3.40 -8.61
CA ASN A 215 16.29 -4.01 -7.31
C ASN A 215 17.18 -3.37 -6.21
N ALA A 216 18.48 -3.26 -6.46
CA ALA A 216 19.45 -2.81 -5.47
C ALA A 216 20.54 -1.93 -6.11
N ALA A 217 20.16 -1.08 -7.04
CA ALA A 217 21.08 -0.25 -7.82
C ALA A 217 22.12 -1.07 -8.61
N ASP A 218 21.69 -2.22 -9.17
CA ASP A 218 22.56 -3.24 -9.76
C ASP A 218 23.44 -2.69 -10.90
N ALA A 219 22.93 -1.72 -11.67
CA ALA A 219 23.64 -1.08 -12.79
C ALA A 219 24.28 0.27 -12.42
N MET A 220 24.26 0.66 -11.14
CA MET A 220 24.81 1.95 -10.71
C MET A 220 26.33 1.94 -10.76
N PRO A 221 26.99 2.90 -11.46
CA PRO A 221 28.43 3.02 -11.45
C PRO A 221 29.04 3.09 -10.05
N GLY A 222 30.29 2.66 -9.91
CA GLY A 222 31.02 2.65 -8.63
C GLY A 222 31.07 4.03 -7.96
N ALA A 223 31.18 5.10 -8.77
CA ALA A 223 31.09 6.49 -8.33
C ALA A 223 30.46 7.34 -9.44
N PRO A 224 29.87 8.50 -9.08
CA PRO A 224 29.45 9.49 -10.08
C PRO A 224 30.68 10.14 -10.74
N PRO A 225 30.54 10.71 -11.95
CA PRO A 225 31.67 11.28 -12.70
C PRO A 225 32.49 12.32 -11.94
N GLU A 226 31.83 13.15 -11.13
CA GLU A 226 32.46 14.20 -10.30
C GLU A 226 33.01 13.69 -8.95
N GLY A 227 32.81 12.42 -8.65
CA GLY A 227 33.17 11.79 -7.38
C GLY A 227 32.09 11.95 -6.30
N VAL A 228 32.06 10.99 -5.34
CA VAL A 228 31.00 10.87 -4.34
C VAL A 228 30.84 12.13 -3.49
N ALA A 229 31.93 12.77 -3.06
CA ALA A 229 31.88 13.96 -2.22
C ALA A 229 31.28 15.16 -2.95
N ALA A 230 31.69 15.38 -4.21
CA ALA A 230 31.16 16.49 -5.01
C ALA A 230 29.68 16.28 -5.39
N PHE A 231 29.28 15.03 -5.65
CA PHE A 231 27.88 14.66 -5.86
C PHE A 231 27.05 14.91 -4.61
N ALA A 232 27.47 14.39 -3.46
CA ALA A 232 26.76 14.53 -2.20
C ALA A 232 26.57 16.00 -1.76
N ALA A 233 27.50 16.88 -2.13
CA ALA A 233 27.39 18.32 -1.86
C ALA A 233 26.29 19.04 -2.66
N LYS A 234 25.81 18.44 -3.75
CA LYS A 234 24.84 19.03 -4.68
C LYS A 234 23.47 18.35 -4.66
N HIS A 235 23.39 17.13 -4.12
CA HIS A 235 22.20 16.31 -4.14
C HIS A 235 21.67 16.08 -2.72
N ALA A 236 20.43 15.58 -2.64
CA ALA A 236 19.81 15.27 -1.36
C ALA A 236 20.58 14.15 -0.61
N LEU A 237 20.44 14.12 0.71
CA LEU A 237 21.09 13.13 1.57
C LEU A 237 20.78 11.70 1.08
N GLY A 238 21.82 10.89 0.90
CA GLY A 238 21.68 9.50 0.47
C GLY A 238 21.30 9.28 -1.00
N ALA A 239 21.17 10.33 -1.81
CA ALA A 239 20.85 10.23 -3.22
C ALA A 239 21.77 9.23 -3.96
N ALA A 240 21.18 8.46 -4.84
CA ALA A 240 21.86 7.56 -5.77
C ALA A 240 22.13 8.27 -7.12
N TRP A 241 22.98 7.71 -7.95
CA TRP A 241 23.42 8.33 -9.21
C TRP A 241 23.19 7.45 -10.42
N GLY A 242 23.46 7.99 -11.60
CA GLY A 242 23.30 7.28 -12.87
C GLY A 242 21.82 7.03 -13.16
N ALA A 243 21.45 5.79 -13.46
CA ALA A 243 20.06 5.42 -13.75
C ALA A 243 19.10 5.58 -12.54
N GLU A 244 19.66 5.71 -11.34
CA GLU A 244 18.90 5.87 -10.10
C GLU A 244 18.75 7.33 -9.66
N GLU A 245 19.26 8.29 -10.43
CA GLU A 245 19.13 9.72 -10.07
C GLU A 245 17.67 10.17 -10.05
N ASN A 246 17.26 10.85 -8.95
CA ASN A 246 15.89 11.25 -8.66
C ASN A 246 14.90 10.07 -8.66
N ARG A 247 15.37 8.87 -8.29
CA ARG A 247 14.57 7.65 -8.12
C ARG A 247 14.77 7.08 -6.72
N ALA A 248 13.85 6.19 -6.32
CA ALA A 248 13.68 5.76 -4.93
C ALA A 248 13.43 6.97 -4.01
N ASP A 249 12.71 7.96 -4.52
CA ASP A 249 12.52 9.27 -3.93
C ASP A 249 11.04 9.66 -3.89
N VAL A 250 10.71 10.59 -3.01
CA VAL A 250 9.54 11.44 -3.15
C VAL A 250 9.99 12.79 -3.66
N LEU A 251 9.46 13.20 -4.80
CA LEU A 251 9.68 14.52 -5.41
C LEU A 251 8.55 15.46 -5.01
N ALA A 252 8.87 16.74 -4.83
CA ALA A 252 7.92 17.81 -4.52
C ALA A 252 7.96 18.86 -5.63
N PHE A 253 6.77 19.30 -6.05
CA PHE A 253 6.56 20.31 -7.08
C PHE A 253 5.57 21.36 -6.58
N ASP A 254 5.59 22.54 -7.18
CA ASP A 254 4.48 23.46 -7.09
C ASP A 254 3.25 22.85 -7.82
N PRO A 255 2.02 23.28 -7.53
CA PRO A 255 0.82 22.71 -8.17
C PRO A 255 0.79 22.81 -9.70
N ASP A 256 1.50 23.76 -10.28
CA ASP A 256 1.66 23.94 -11.72
C ASP A 256 2.82 23.11 -12.31
N GLY A 257 3.51 22.32 -11.49
CA GLY A 257 4.61 21.45 -11.90
C GLY A 257 5.99 22.10 -11.88
N GLY A 258 6.09 23.37 -11.49
CA GLY A 258 7.36 24.05 -11.29
C GLY A 258 8.05 23.67 -9.99
N GLY A 259 9.25 24.25 -9.75
CA GLY A 259 9.93 24.23 -8.46
C GLY A 259 10.36 22.85 -7.94
N MET A 260 10.66 21.89 -8.81
CA MET A 260 11.03 20.50 -8.43
C MET A 260 12.12 20.46 -7.37
N LYS A 261 11.87 19.69 -6.31
CA LYS A 261 12.82 19.39 -5.23
C LYS A 261 12.70 17.91 -4.85
N VAL A 262 13.82 17.30 -4.47
CA VAL A 262 13.80 15.99 -3.80
C VAL A 262 13.33 16.21 -2.37
N PHE A 263 12.17 15.66 -2.01
CA PHE A 263 11.57 15.82 -0.68
C PHE A 263 12.16 14.85 0.32
N ALA A 264 12.35 13.58 -0.08
CA ALA A 264 13.01 12.53 0.70
C ALA A 264 13.60 11.48 -0.23
N THR A 265 14.63 10.78 0.22
CA THR A 265 15.39 9.80 -0.55
C THR A 265 15.40 8.42 0.10
N GLY A 266 15.82 7.41 -0.68
CA GLY A 266 16.05 6.07 -0.16
C GLY A 266 14.80 5.25 0.14
N LEU A 267 13.67 5.64 -0.42
CA LEU A 267 12.38 4.94 -0.38
C LEU A 267 12.26 4.04 -1.62
N ARG A 268 12.88 2.87 -1.61
CA ARG A 268 13.10 2.02 -2.79
C ARG A 268 11.95 2.05 -3.81
N ASN A 269 10.74 1.72 -3.38
CA ASN A 269 9.54 1.86 -4.18
C ASN A 269 8.38 2.35 -3.29
N CYS A 270 8.37 3.65 -3.06
CA CYS A 270 7.24 4.36 -2.47
C CYS A 270 6.09 4.30 -3.49
N SER A 271 5.16 3.36 -3.32
CA SER A 271 4.13 3.09 -4.33
C SER A 271 2.79 3.73 -4.03
N GLY A 272 2.48 4.02 -2.77
CA GLY A 272 1.25 4.67 -2.35
C GLY A 272 1.51 5.84 -1.41
N LEU A 273 0.85 6.97 -1.65
CA LEU A 273 0.95 8.20 -0.87
C LEU A 273 -0.39 8.56 -0.22
N ALA A 274 -0.34 8.99 1.04
CA ALA A 274 -1.50 9.57 1.72
C ALA A 274 -1.10 10.72 2.64
N ILE A 275 -2.01 11.66 2.87
CA ILE A 275 -1.85 12.70 3.90
C ILE A 275 -2.62 12.26 5.14
N GLN A 276 -1.93 12.19 6.27
CA GLN A 276 -2.58 11.89 7.56
C GLN A 276 -3.45 13.08 7.98
N PRO A 277 -4.77 12.91 8.17
CA PRO A 277 -5.66 14.06 8.45
C PRO A 277 -5.31 14.80 9.72
N GLN A 278 -4.88 14.10 10.80
CA GLN A 278 -4.64 14.68 12.11
C GLN A 278 -3.35 15.53 12.18
N THR A 279 -2.33 15.17 11.42
CA THR A 279 -0.98 15.78 11.50
C THR A 279 -0.57 16.51 10.25
N ALA A 280 -1.31 16.34 9.14
CA ALA A 280 -0.94 16.78 7.80
C ALA A 280 0.39 16.19 7.27
N ALA A 281 0.91 15.14 7.92
CA ALA A 281 2.11 14.45 7.49
C ALA A 281 1.86 13.64 6.20
N LEU A 282 2.82 13.67 5.30
CA LEU A 282 2.85 12.77 4.15
C LEU A 282 3.27 11.37 4.62
N TRP A 283 2.55 10.36 4.19
CA TRP A 283 2.86 8.95 4.42
C TRP A 283 3.11 8.23 3.11
N CYS A 284 3.97 7.23 3.16
CA CYS A 284 4.27 6.34 2.06
C CYS A 284 4.27 4.89 2.51
N VAL A 285 3.85 3.98 1.61
CA VAL A 285 4.08 2.54 1.72
C VAL A 285 5.14 2.11 0.72
N VAL A 286 6.10 1.30 1.18
CA VAL A 286 7.33 0.99 0.43
C VAL A 286 7.52 -0.50 0.30
N ASN A 287 7.76 -0.92 -0.96
CA ASN A 287 8.25 -2.25 -1.27
C ASN A 287 9.78 -2.24 -1.20
N GLU A 288 10.34 -2.99 -0.27
CA GLU A 288 11.78 -3.14 -0.13
C GLU A 288 12.38 -4.12 -1.16
N ARG A 289 13.69 -4.25 -1.13
CA ARG A 289 14.49 -5.03 -2.11
C ARG A 289 14.32 -6.52 -1.96
N ASP A 290 14.53 -7.22 -3.05
CA ASP A 290 14.49 -8.67 -3.12
C ASP A 290 15.89 -9.30 -2.93
N SER A 291 15.92 -10.62 -2.77
CA SER A 291 17.10 -11.48 -2.84
C SER A 291 18.02 -11.41 -1.63
N LEU A 292 17.50 -11.06 -0.45
CA LEU A 292 18.21 -11.17 0.83
C LEU A 292 17.67 -12.30 1.74
N GLY A 293 16.68 -13.05 1.27
CA GLY A 293 15.99 -14.14 1.97
C GLY A 293 14.50 -13.93 2.04
N ASP A 294 13.75 -14.92 2.54
CA ASP A 294 12.29 -14.90 2.59
C ASP A 294 11.75 -13.83 3.56
N ASP A 295 12.46 -13.58 4.67
CA ASP A 295 11.99 -12.70 5.75
C ASP A 295 12.82 -11.41 5.86
N LEU A 296 13.55 -11.03 4.75
CA LEU A 296 14.40 -9.85 4.74
C LEU A 296 14.45 -9.15 3.38
N PRO A 297 14.45 -7.79 3.36
CA PRO A 297 14.05 -6.91 4.45
C PRO A 297 12.54 -6.76 4.53
N PRO A 298 11.99 -6.36 5.67
CA PRO A 298 10.58 -6.00 5.78
C PRO A 298 10.21 -4.90 4.81
N ASP A 299 9.02 -5.00 4.23
CA ASP A 299 8.33 -3.85 3.64
C ASP A 299 7.86 -2.91 4.76
N TYR A 300 7.40 -1.70 4.43
CA TYR A 300 7.01 -0.78 5.49
C TYR A 300 6.01 0.29 5.08
N ALA A 301 5.40 0.92 6.08
CA ALA A 301 4.71 2.19 5.97
C ALA A 301 5.42 3.22 6.85
N THR A 302 5.56 4.45 6.37
CA THR A 302 6.28 5.50 7.11
C THR A 302 5.77 6.91 6.81
N SER A 303 5.85 7.77 7.81
CA SER A 303 5.76 9.21 7.60
C SER A 303 7.00 9.71 6.84
N VAL A 304 6.78 10.41 5.73
CA VAL A 304 7.87 10.93 4.89
C VAL A 304 8.27 12.32 5.38
N LYS A 305 9.48 12.44 5.92
CA LYS A 305 10.00 13.71 6.50
C LYS A 305 10.83 14.47 5.47
N PRO A 306 10.72 15.80 5.41
CA PRO A 306 11.53 16.60 4.50
C PRO A 306 13.03 16.39 4.75
N GLY A 307 13.79 16.13 3.68
CA GLY A 307 15.24 15.90 3.73
C GLY A 307 15.68 14.59 4.35
N ALA A 308 14.74 13.69 4.75
CA ALA A 308 15.08 12.39 5.33
C ALA A 308 15.59 11.42 4.28
N PHE A 309 16.46 10.49 4.75
CA PHE A 309 16.98 9.37 3.98
C PHE A 309 16.54 8.06 4.62
N TYR A 310 15.91 7.15 3.85
CA TYR A 310 15.35 5.88 4.34
C TYR A 310 16.20 4.65 4.00
N GLY A 311 17.39 4.85 3.44
CA GLY A 311 18.45 3.84 3.35
C GLY A 311 18.75 3.33 1.96
N TRP A 312 17.76 3.06 1.10
CA TRP A 312 18.03 2.52 -0.23
C TRP A 312 18.94 3.45 -1.08
N PRO A 313 19.91 2.92 -1.82
CA PRO A 313 20.28 1.53 -1.97
C PRO A 313 21.27 1.01 -0.93
N TRP A 314 21.89 1.89 -0.14
CA TRP A 314 23.05 1.60 0.72
C TRP A 314 22.68 0.78 1.94
N PHE A 315 21.54 1.09 2.54
CA PHE A 315 21.04 0.50 3.80
C PHE A 315 19.57 0.08 3.65
N TYR A 316 19.08 -0.67 4.62
CA TYR A 316 17.67 -0.99 4.83
C TYR A 316 17.35 -0.93 6.33
N ILE A 317 16.12 -0.56 6.67
CA ILE A 317 15.56 -0.50 8.02
C ILE A 317 16.56 0.02 9.05
N GLY A 318 16.90 1.31 8.95
CA GLY A 318 17.98 1.92 9.73
C GLY A 318 19.37 1.62 9.15
N GLY A 319 20.37 1.50 10.00
CA GLY A 319 21.77 1.36 9.58
C GLY A 319 22.19 -0.05 9.13
N HIS A 320 21.26 -0.93 8.74
CA HIS A 320 21.61 -2.25 8.21
C HIS A 320 22.12 -2.11 6.77
N GLU A 321 23.41 -2.38 6.59
CA GLU A 321 24.06 -2.20 5.29
C GLU A 321 23.66 -3.30 4.30
N ASP A 322 23.37 -2.92 3.06
CA ASP A 322 23.15 -3.89 1.99
C ASP A 322 24.47 -4.58 1.63
N PRO A 323 24.58 -5.92 1.78
CA PRO A 323 25.84 -6.62 1.57
C PRO A 323 26.41 -6.48 0.14
N ARG A 324 25.56 -6.16 -0.86
CA ARG A 324 25.96 -5.94 -2.25
C ARG A 324 26.67 -4.60 -2.46
N LEU A 325 26.47 -3.65 -1.55
CA LEU A 325 27.03 -2.30 -1.59
C LEU A 325 27.87 -1.96 -0.36
N ALA A 326 28.29 -3.00 0.38
CA ALA A 326 28.99 -2.86 1.65
C ALA A 326 30.22 -1.93 1.55
N GLY A 327 30.35 -1.02 2.51
CA GLY A 327 31.42 -0.03 2.63
C GLY A 327 31.35 1.17 1.67
N ARG A 328 30.42 1.18 0.69
CA ARG A 328 30.38 2.26 -0.31
C ARG A 328 29.94 3.62 0.24
N ARG A 329 29.08 3.63 1.24
CA ARG A 329 28.53 4.86 1.86
C ARG A 329 28.39 4.70 3.37
N ALA A 330 29.41 4.14 4.03
CA ALA A 330 29.43 3.98 5.49
C ALA A 330 29.21 5.30 6.26
N ASP A 331 29.54 6.44 5.63
CA ASP A 331 29.27 7.79 6.12
C ASP A 331 27.79 8.09 6.38
N LEU A 332 26.87 7.38 5.74
CA LEU A 332 25.43 7.59 5.85
C LEU A 332 24.75 6.76 6.93
N ALA A 333 25.39 5.77 7.50
CA ALA A 333 24.76 4.78 8.42
C ALA A 333 23.95 5.43 9.56
N ALA A 334 24.53 6.47 10.19
CA ALA A 334 23.88 7.19 11.28
C ALA A 334 22.74 8.14 10.85
N SER A 335 22.60 8.36 9.53
CA SER A 335 21.62 9.30 8.96
C SER A 335 20.36 8.58 8.45
N VAL A 336 20.33 7.25 8.49
CA VAL A 336 19.19 6.46 7.97
C VAL A 336 18.02 6.56 8.92
N THR A 337 16.89 6.99 8.41
CA THR A 337 15.62 7.03 9.15
C THR A 337 15.04 5.62 9.22
N VAL A 338 14.70 5.17 10.43
CA VAL A 338 13.96 3.91 10.64
C VAL A 338 12.49 4.15 10.30
N PRO A 339 11.86 3.31 9.48
CA PRO A 339 10.43 3.41 9.17
C PRO A 339 9.53 3.20 10.39
N ASP A 340 8.32 3.76 10.34
CA ASP A 340 7.39 3.78 11.48
C ASP A 340 6.70 2.42 11.73
N VAL A 341 6.29 1.71 10.67
CA VAL A 341 5.59 0.42 10.77
C VAL A 341 6.21 -0.56 9.79
N LEU A 342 6.87 -1.59 10.30
CA LEU A 342 7.41 -2.66 9.48
C LEU A 342 6.32 -3.67 9.15
N ILE A 343 6.28 -4.10 7.91
CA ILE A 343 5.35 -5.09 7.36
C ILE A 343 6.17 -6.30 6.94
N GLN A 344 5.64 -7.48 7.11
CA GLN A 344 6.25 -8.73 6.69
C GLN A 344 6.90 -8.62 5.30
N ALA A 345 8.15 -9.10 5.18
CA ALA A 345 8.94 -8.97 3.97
C ALA A 345 8.21 -9.49 2.72
N HIS A 346 8.40 -8.79 1.60
CA HIS A 346 7.83 -9.12 0.29
C HIS A 346 6.30 -9.09 0.20
N SER A 347 5.61 -8.47 1.17
CA SER A 347 4.14 -8.34 1.12
C SER A 347 3.65 -7.39 0.02
N ALA A 348 4.52 -6.56 -0.52
CA ALA A 348 4.29 -5.60 -1.60
C ALA A 348 3.14 -4.60 -1.30
N PRO A 349 3.27 -3.73 -0.29
CA PRO A 349 2.29 -2.67 -0.04
C PRO A 349 2.26 -1.68 -1.21
N LEU A 350 1.07 -1.42 -1.77
CA LEU A 350 0.92 -0.55 -2.93
C LEU A 350 0.09 0.72 -2.68
N GLY A 351 -1.01 0.62 -1.94
CA GLY A 351 -1.89 1.74 -1.67
C GLY A 351 -2.14 1.93 -0.19
N VAL A 352 -2.41 3.16 0.22
CA VAL A 352 -2.66 3.53 1.61
C VAL A 352 -3.70 4.64 1.71
N THR A 353 -4.60 4.53 2.70
CA THR A 353 -5.54 5.59 3.06
C THR A 353 -5.70 5.67 4.57
N PHE A 354 -5.88 6.87 5.11
CA PHE A 354 -6.29 7.05 6.50
C PHE A 354 -7.81 7.00 6.62
N TYR A 355 -8.30 6.35 7.66
CA TYR A 355 -9.73 6.26 7.91
C TYR A 355 -10.22 7.44 8.76
N ASP A 356 -10.93 8.34 8.13
CA ASP A 356 -11.62 9.48 8.76
C ASP A 356 -13.16 9.36 8.68
N GLY A 357 -13.66 8.26 8.10
CA GLY A 357 -15.08 7.97 7.98
C GLY A 357 -15.78 7.76 9.33
N ALA A 358 -17.11 7.81 9.30
CA ALA A 358 -17.96 7.63 10.47
C ALA A 358 -18.69 6.27 10.51
N GLN A 359 -18.57 5.46 9.46
CA GLN A 359 -19.32 4.20 9.35
C GLN A 359 -18.71 3.07 10.20
N PHE A 360 -17.37 2.96 10.25
CA PHE A 360 -16.70 1.91 11.02
C PHE A 360 -16.74 2.23 12.52
N PRO A 361 -16.54 1.24 13.39
CA PRO A 361 -16.41 1.46 14.84
C PRO A 361 -15.38 2.55 15.16
N ALA A 362 -15.59 3.24 16.27
CA ALA A 362 -14.82 4.44 16.62
C ALA A 362 -13.31 4.19 16.76
N ASP A 363 -12.89 2.97 17.12
CA ASP A 363 -11.49 2.56 17.26
C ASP A 363 -10.74 2.42 15.92
N TYR A 364 -11.47 2.47 14.79
CA TYR A 364 -10.85 2.51 13.45
C TYR A 364 -10.49 3.93 13.01
N ARG A 365 -11.08 4.94 13.65
CA ARG A 365 -10.88 6.32 13.22
C ARG A 365 -9.47 6.82 13.53
N GLY A 366 -8.80 7.31 12.50
CA GLY A 366 -7.41 7.77 12.56
C GLY A 366 -6.38 6.70 12.24
N ASP A 367 -6.78 5.44 12.11
CA ASP A 367 -5.92 4.38 11.61
C ASP A 367 -5.76 4.45 10.09
N ALA A 368 -4.77 3.75 9.56
CA ALA A 368 -4.58 3.65 8.12
C ALA A 368 -4.87 2.24 7.61
N PHE A 369 -5.38 2.14 6.39
CA PHE A 369 -5.52 0.88 5.67
C PHE A 369 -4.50 0.81 4.56
N VAL A 370 -3.89 -0.36 4.37
CA VAL A 370 -2.85 -0.61 3.37
C VAL A 370 -3.20 -1.85 2.56
N ALA A 371 -3.21 -1.72 1.24
CA ALA A 371 -3.36 -2.85 0.33
C ALA A 371 -2.01 -3.52 0.09
N LEU A 372 -1.91 -4.81 0.38
CA LEU A 372 -0.75 -5.66 0.15
C LEU A 372 -1.00 -6.52 -1.08
N HIS A 373 -0.24 -6.27 -2.16
CA HIS A 373 -0.42 -6.92 -3.45
C HIS A 373 0.03 -8.38 -3.47
N GLY A 374 0.96 -8.73 -2.59
CA GLY A 374 1.42 -10.09 -2.37
C GLY A 374 2.80 -10.41 -2.94
N SER A 375 3.41 -11.43 -2.34
CA SER A 375 4.80 -11.80 -2.56
C SER A 375 5.02 -12.59 -3.85
N TRP A 376 6.20 -12.37 -4.44
CA TRP A 376 6.78 -13.24 -5.47
C TRP A 376 8.18 -13.75 -5.07
N ASN A 377 8.92 -12.99 -4.24
CA ASN A 377 10.27 -13.35 -3.79
C ASN A 377 10.23 -13.99 -2.39
N ARG A 378 9.36 -14.97 -2.22
CA ARG A 378 9.19 -15.71 -0.97
C ARG A 378 8.72 -17.15 -1.26
N ALA A 379 9.29 -18.15 -0.56
CA ALA A 379 8.93 -19.55 -0.74
C ALA A 379 7.46 -19.82 -0.39
N LYS A 380 6.99 -19.24 0.72
CA LYS A 380 5.59 -19.28 1.14
C LYS A 380 4.95 -17.91 0.98
N ARG A 381 3.78 -17.86 0.32
CA ARG A 381 3.09 -16.60 0.01
C ARG A 381 2.70 -15.82 1.24
N THR A 382 2.87 -14.49 1.16
CA THR A 382 2.34 -13.52 2.11
C THR A 382 1.78 -12.31 1.36
N GLY A 383 1.12 -11.40 2.07
CA GLY A 383 0.38 -10.31 1.45
C GLY A 383 -0.94 -10.81 0.86
N TYR A 384 -1.37 -10.30 -0.30
CA TYR A 384 -2.67 -10.61 -0.91
C TYR A 384 -3.84 -10.31 0.04
N LYS A 385 -3.79 -9.16 0.72
CA LYS A 385 -4.74 -8.75 1.75
C LYS A 385 -4.74 -7.24 1.94
N VAL A 386 -5.72 -6.72 2.66
CA VAL A 386 -5.66 -5.36 3.21
C VAL A 386 -5.38 -5.47 4.69
N VAL A 387 -4.49 -4.64 5.20
CA VAL A 387 -4.17 -4.54 6.62
C VAL A 387 -4.55 -3.17 7.17
N ARG A 388 -4.85 -3.12 8.48
CA ARG A 388 -5.06 -1.91 9.27
C ARG A 388 -3.77 -1.62 10.04
N LEU A 389 -3.20 -0.44 9.88
CA LEU A 389 -2.12 0.07 10.72
C LEU A 389 -2.74 0.77 11.93
N ILE A 390 -2.33 0.41 13.13
CA ILE A 390 -2.95 0.88 14.36
C ILE A 390 -2.26 2.16 14.85
N PHE A 391 -3.06 3.20 15.04
CA PHE A 391 -2.61 4.49 15.54
C PHE A 391 -3.19 4.79 16.92
N LYS A 392 -2.43 5.49 17.76
CA LYS A 392 -2.90 6.04 19.03
C LYS A 392 -2.50 7.51 19.12
N ASN A 393 -3.48 8.37 19.30
CA ASN A 393 -3.26 9.82 19.40
C ASN A 393 -2.48 10.40 18.20
N GLY A 394 -2.79 9.92 17.00
CA GLY A 394 -2.13 10.35 15.76
C GLY A 394 -0.72 9.77 15.53
N ALA A 395 -0.21 8.92 16.42
CA ALA A 395 1.09 8.25 16.29
C ALA A 395 0.91 6.75 15.99
N PRO A 396 1.71 6.15 15.09
CA PRO A 396 1.66 4.72 14.82
C PRO A 396 2.17 3.91 16.03
N THR A 397 1.58 2.75 16.29
CA THR A 397 2.02 1.85 17.36
C THR A 397 3.11 0.88 16.92
N GLY A 398 3.39 0.83 15.63
CA GLY A 398 4.22 -0.19 14.99
C GLY A 398 3.48 -1.51 14.75
N GLU A 399 2.21 -1.59 15.12
CA GLU A 399 1.37 -2.78 14.91
C GLU A 399 0.52 -2.64 13.65
N TYR A 400 0.28 -3.78 12.99
CA TYR A 400 -0.73 -3.89 11.94
C TYR A 400 -1.60 -5.12 12.13
N GLU A 401 -2.82 -5.06 11.60
CA GLU A 401 -3.87 -6.07 11.76
C GLU A 401 -4.40 -6.49 10.39
N ASP A 402 -4.57 -7.78 10.16
CA ASP A 402 -5.24 -8.29 8.95
C ASP A 402 -6.70 -7.82 8.93
N PHE A 403 -7.12 -7.15 7.87
CA PHE A 403 -8.47 -6.59 7.75
C PHE A 403 -9.30 -7.30 6.68
N LEU A 404 -8.79 -7.39 5.44
CA LEU A 404 -9.49 -8.07 4.34
C LEU A 404 -8.56 -9.13 3.75
N THR A 405 -8.95 -10.42 3.88
CA THR A 405 -8.12 -11.57 3.51
C THR A 405 -8.84 -12.51 2.56
N GLY A 406 -8.19 -13.61 2.15
CA GLY A 406 -8.84 -14.71 1.42
C GLY A 406 -8.70 -14.65 -0.10
N PHE A 407 -7.76 -13.89 -0.64
CA PHE A 407 -7.51 -13.78 -2.09
C PHE A 407 -6.60 -14.88 -2.67
N VAL A 408 -5.98 -15.69 -1.82
CA VAL A 408 -5.11 -16.80 -2.23
C VAL A 408 -5.94 -18.06 -2.40
N ALA A 409 -5.77 -18.75 -3.53
CA ALA A 409 -6.43 -20.02 -3.80
C ALA A 409 -5.60 -21.20 -3.26
N ASP A 410 -4.27 -21.19 -3.52
CA ASP A 410 -3.31 -22.19 -3.08
C ASP A 410 -1.87 -21.62 -3.10
N ASP A 411 -0.85 -22.47 -2.90
CA ASP A 411 0.55 -22.06 -2.90
C ASP A 411 1.08 -21.56 -4.25
N ALA A 412 0.40 -21.86 -5.35
CA ALA A 412 0.79 -21.44 -6.69
C ALA A 412 -0.09 -20.32 -7.23
N SER A 413 -1.34 -20.20 -6.75
CA SER A 413 -2.35 -19.37 -7.41
C SER A 413 -3.10 -18.44 -6.47
N VAL A 414 -3.54 -17.32 -7.04
CA VAL A 414 -4.36 -16.29 -6.39
C VAL A 414 -5.51 -15.91 -7.32
N TRP A 415 -6.64 -15.51 -6.76
CA TRP A 415 -7.78 -15.04 -7.53
C TRP A 415 -8.03 -13.52 -7.35
N GLY A 416 -7.29 -12.86 -6.48
CA GLY A 416 -7.33 -11.43 -6.26
C GLY A 416 -5.99 -10.91 -5.75
N ARG A 417 -5.69 -9.65 -6.06
CA ARG A 417 -4.50 -8.91 -5.61
C ARG A 417 -4.90 -7.47 -5.29
N PRO A 418 -5.13 -7.15 -4.00
CA PRO A 418 -5.42 -5.79 -3.57
C PRO A 418 -4.32 -4.81 -3.98
N VAL A 419 -4.73 -3.65 -4.53
CA VAL A 419 -3.78 -2.63 -5.01
C VAL A 419 -3.88 -1.34 -4.23
N ASP A 420 -5.10 -0.81 -4.08
CA ASP A 420 -5.31 0.46 -3.39
C ASP A 420 -6.60 0.42 -2.58
N VAL A 421 -6.69 1.36 -1.66
CA VAL A 421 -7.82 1.52 -0.74
C VAL A 421 -8.24 2.98 -0.67
N ALA A 422 -9.54 3.24 -0.64
CA ALA A 422 -10.08 4.58 -0.44
C ALA A 422 -11.32 4.54 0.46
N VAL A 423 -11.55 5.59 1.22
CA VAL A 423 -12.76 5.77 2.01
C VAL A 423 -13.85 6.31 1.10
N ALA A 424 -14.97 5.59 0.97
CA ALA A 424 -16.15 6.03 0.23
C ALA A 424 -16.86 7.16 0.99
N HIS A 425 -17.72 7.91 0.31
CA HIS A 425 -18.44 9.05 0.87
C HIS A 425 -19.27 8.65 2.12
N ASP A 426 -19.83 7.47 2.13
CA ASP A 426 -20.58 6.91 3.27
C ASP A 426 -19.71 6.25 4.35
N GLY A 427 -18.39 6.30 4.22
CA GLY A 427 -17.42 5.75 5.17
C GLY A 427 -17.08 4.27 4.99
N ALA A 428 -17.60 3.58 3.97
CA ALA A 428 -17.12 2.24 3.62
C ALA A 428 -15.73 2.31 2.98
N LEU A 429 -14.99 1.19 2.91
CA LEU A 429 -13.77 1.10 2.12
C LEU A 429 -14.06 0.56 0.72
N LEU A 430 -13.44 1.18 -0.29
CA LEU A 430 -13.28 0.64 -1.63
C LEU A 430 -11.87 0.08 -1.77
N VAL A 431 -11.75 -1.11 -2.35
CA VAL A 431 -10.48 -1.81 -2.55
C VAL A 431 -10.37 -2.23 -4.01
N THR A 432 -9.38 -1.74 -4.72
CA THR A 432 -9.09 -2.20 -6.08
C THR A 432 -8.33 -3.51 -6.06
N ASP A 433 -8.62 -4.37 -7.04
CA ASP A 433 -8.06 -5.71 -7.23
C ASP A 433 -7.71 -5.89 -8.71
N ASP A 434 -6.42 -5.87 -9.04
CA ASP A 434 -5.96 -5.93 -10.43
C ASP A 434 -5.96 -7.35 -11.02
N ALA A 435 -5.93 -8.38 -10.19
CA ALA A 435 -6.07 -9.76 -10.64
C ALA A 435 -7.52 -10.10 -10.98
N GLY A 436 -8.45 -9.68 -10.12
CA GLY A 436 -9.88 -9.89 -10.34
C GLY A 436 -10.53 -8.89 -11.30
N GLY A 437 -9.81 -7.82 -11.70
CA GLY A 437 -10.39 -6.72 -12.49
C GLY A 437 -11.59 -6.09 -11.76
N ALA A 438 -11.48 -5.85 -10.47
CA ALA A 438 -12.60 -5.56 -9.60
C ALA A 438 -12.35 -4.37 -8.65
N VAL A 439 -13.42 -3.83 -8.13
CA VAL A 439 -13.44 -2.99 -6.93
C VAL A 439 -14.34 -3.67 -5.91
N TRP A 440 -13.79 -3.97 -4.75
CA TRP A 440 -14.50 -4.49 -3.59
C TRP A 440 -14.96 -3.35 -2.70
N ARG A 441 -16.12 -3.49 -2.07
CA ARG A 441 -16.60 -2.58 -1.06
C ARG A 441 -16.73 -3.31 0.27
N VAL A 442 -16.17 -2.75 1.33
CA VAL A 442 -16.25 -3.27 2.69
C VAL A 442 -16.98 -2.25 3.55
N ALA A 443 -18.13 -2.64 4.10
CA ALA A 443 -18.98 -1.77 4.88
C ALA A 443 -19.26 -2.38 6.26
N TYR A 444 -19.26 -1.56 7.30
CA TYR A 444 -19.69 -2.01 8.62
C TYR A 444 -21.22 -2.03 8.72
N THR A 445 -21.77 -3.15 9.12
CA THR A 445 -23.23 -3.35 9.25
C THR A 445 -23.65 -3.58 10.70
N GLY A 446 -22.69 -3.78 11.60
CA GLY A 446 -22.96 -4.03 13.02
C GLY A 446 -23.59 -5.39 13.34
N ARG A 447 -23.60 -6.34 12.35
CA ARG A 447 -24.26 -7.66 12.50
C ARG A 447 -23.24 -8.79 12.52
#